data_428a11293237033f5ca22c7d645135a8
#
_entry.id   428a11293237033f5ca22c7d645135a8
#
_cell.length_a   1.000
_cell.length_b   1.000
_cell.length_c   1.000
_cell.angle_alpha   90.00
_cell.angle_beta   90.00
_cell.angle_gamma   90.00
#
_symmetry.space_group_name_H-M   'P 1'
#
loop_
_entity.id
_entity.type
_entity.pdbx_description
1 polymer ?
#
loop_
_entity_poly.entity_id
_entity_poly.type
_entity_poly.pdbx_seq_one_letter_code
_entity_poly.pdbx_strand_id
1 'polypeptide(L)'
;MKLRLFTFPNILTLCNLLSGCAAVIFALCINDLEQAFWCVLVAAVFDFLDGFAARLMEVSSPVGKELDSLADMISFGLAPASILYSIYVATGGDELSGFAVFILVAFSALRLAKFNLDERQATEFIGLPKPACAMFFASVGYIMQQNAAAAPPVAAIVASVVFSLLLISPIPMFALKFKHFDFAGNELRYIFLGISLVLLGLYQVRALPFIILAYILVSIVRFLIRRGKSPKISA
;
A
#
# COMPACT_ATOMS: atom_id res chain seq x y z
N MET A 1 -25.93 -15.45 -18.12
CA MET A 1 -25.01 -15.68 -16.99
C MET A 1 -25.61 -14.99 -15.75
N LYS A 2 -26.04 -15.74 -14.71
CA LYS A 2 -26.54 -15.10 -13.47
C LYS A 2 -25.34 -14.53 -12.71
N LEU A 3 -25.22 -13.21 -12.63
CA LEU A 3 -24.21 -12.53 -11.82
C LEU A 3 -24.54 -12.75 -10.33
N ARG A 4 -23.70 -13.50 -9.62
CA ARG A 4 -23.81 -13.65 -8.16
C ARG A 4 -23.06 -12.49 -7.50
N LEU A 5 -23.80 -11.47 -7.03
CA LEU A 5 -23.22 -10.27 -6.41
C LEU A 5 -22.77 -10.53 -4.97
N PHE A 6 -23.57 -11.28 -4.20
CA PHE A 6 -23.30 -11.56 -2.81
C PHE A 6 -22.69 -12.98 -2.65
N THR A 7 -21.40 -13.09 -2.92
CA THR A 7 -20.59 -14.23 -2.54
C THR A 7 -19.81 -13.91 -1.27
N PHE A 8 -19.37 -14.93 -0.52
CA PHE A 8 -18.60 -14.68 0.70
C PHE A 8 -17.35 -13.83 0.47
N PRO A 9 -16.52 -14.07 -0.57
CA PRO A 9 -15.40 -13.16 -0.88
C PRO A 9 -15.87 -11.72 -1.17
N ASN A 10 -16.92 -11.51 -1.96
CA ASN A 10 -17.41 -10.16 -2.26
C ASN A 10 -17.90 -9.42 -1.01
N ILE A 11 -18.44 -10.13 -0.01
CA ILE A 11 -18.81 -9.50 1.28
C ILE A 11 -17.56 -9.00 2.00
N LEU A 12 -16.49 -9.79 2.01
CA LEU A 12 -15.20 -9.35 2.59
C LEU A 12 -14.64 -8.13 1.86
N THR A 13 -14.72 -8.11 0.52
CA THR A 13 -14.32 -6.94 -0.29
C THR A 13 -15.16 -5.69 0.05
N LEU A 14 -16.47 -5.87 0.31
CA LEU A 14 -17.30 -4.75 0.78
C LEU A 14 -16.91 -4.29 2.19
N CYS A 15 -16.49 -5.19 3.08
CA CYS A 15 -15.94 -4.82 4.38
C CYS A 15 -14.61 -4.05 4.24
N ASN A 16 -13.73 -4.44 3.30
CA ASN A 16 -12.55 -3.67 2.95
C ASN A 16 -12.95 -2.24 2.53
N LEU A 17 -13.88 -2.10 1.58
CA LEU A 17 -14.38 -0.81 1.10
C LEU A 17 -14.92 0.07 2.24
N LEU A 18 -15.78 -0.48 3.09
CA LEU A 18 -16.39 0.26 4.20
C LEU A 18 -15.34 0.69 5.23
N SER A 19 -14.36 -0.15 5.50
CA SER A 19 -13.22 0.21 6.37
C SER A 19 -12.38 1.34 5.76
N GLY A 20 -12.16 1.33 4.46
CA GLY A 20 -11.53 2.44 3.74
C GLY A 20 -12.33 3.74 3.82
N CYS A 21 -13.65 3.69 3.65
CA CYS A 21 -14.52 4.85 3.83
C CYS A 21 -14.46 5.40 5.26
N ALA A 22 -14.47 4.52 6.27
CA ALA A 22 -14.30 4.92 7.66
C ALA A 22 -12.94 5.62 7.89
N ALA A 23 -11.85 5.11 7.32
CA ALA A 23 -10.54 5.74 7.39
C ALA A 23 -10.55 7.17 6.83
N VAL A 24 -11.24 7.41 5.70
CA VAL A 24 -11.40 8.74 5.10
C VAL A 24 -12.17 9.68 6.04
N ILE A 25 -13.26 9.20 6.64
CA ILE A 25 -14.08 9.99 7.58
C ILE A 25 -13.26 10.35 8.82
N PHE A 26 -12.54 9.39 9.42
CA PHE A 26 -11.68 9.65 10.56
C PHE A 26 -10.58 10.65 10.23
N ALA A 27 -9.97 10.53 9.05
CA ALA A 27 -8.90 11.45 8.64
C ALA A 27 -9.41 12.87 8.38
N LEU A 28 -10.48 13.06 7.61
CA LEU A 28 -10.90 14.37 7.12
C LEU A 28 -11.93 15.07 7.99
N CYS A 29 -12.86 14.31 8.59
CA CYS A 29 -13.99 14.91 9.32
C CYS A 29 -13.77 14.89 10.83
N ILE A 30 -13.20 13.82 11.37
CA ILE A 30 -13.00 13.65 12.82
C ILE A 30 -11.59 14.11 13.23
N ASN A 31 -10.66 14.11 12.28
CA ASN A 31 -9.25 14.47 12.48
C ASN A 31 -8.54 13.53 13.49
N ASP A 32 -8.93 12.24 13.46
CA ASP A 32 -8.36 11.17 14.28
C ASP A 32 -7.56 10.21 13.39
N LEU A 33 -6.26 10.49 13.24
CA LEU A 33 -5.35 9.72 12.39
C LEU A 33 -4.99 8.35 13.01
N GLU A 34 -5.18 8.19 14.32
CA GLU A 34 -5.00 6.90 14.97
C GLU A 34 -6.13 5.93 14.56
N GLN A 35 -7.39 6.37 14.62
CA GLN A 35 -8.51 5.55 14.16
C GLN A 35 -8.46 5.34 12.64
N ALA A 36 -8.04 6.35 11.88
CA ALA A 36 -7.82 6.19 10.44
C ALA A 36 -6.80 5.10 10.13
N PHE A 37 -5.67 5.02 10.87
CA PHE A 37 -4.69 3.94 10.75
C PHE A 37 -5.31 2.57 11.00
N TRP A 38 -6.07 2.41 12.10
CA TRP A 38 -6.70 1.13 12.42
C TRP A 38 -7.71 0.70 11.35
N CYS A 39 -8.47 1.64 10.79
CA CYS A 39 -9.38 1.37 9.68
C CYS A 39 -8.64 0.92 8.41
N VAL A 40 -7.50 1.53 8.07
CA VAL A 40 -6.66 1.08 6.93
C VAL A 40 -6.10 -0.31 7.18
N LEU A 41 -5.66 -0.60 8.41
CA LEU A 41 -5.18 -1.94 8.77
C LEU A 41 -6.27 -3.01 8.65
N VAL A 42 -7.48 -2.71 9.14
CA VAL A 42 -8.64 -3.59 9.03
C VAL A 42 -9.02 -3.81 7.56
N ALA A 43 -8.98 -2.74 6.73
CA ALA A 43 -9.17 -2.85 5.29
C ALA A 43 -8.16 -3.80 4.65
N ALA A 44 -6.87 -3.70 5.01
CA ALA A 44 -5.82 -4.59 4.50
C ALA A 44 -6.01 -6.06 4.93
N VAL A 45 -6.57 -6.30 6.12
CA VAL A 45 -6.93 -7.65 6.57
C VAL A 45 -8.08 -8.21 5.73
N PHE A 46 -9.12 -7.42 5.47
CA PHE A 46 -10.25 -7.87 4.65
C PHE A 46 -9.85 -8.11 3.19
N ASP A 47 -8.98 -7.27 2.60
CA ASP A 47 -8.38 -7.46 1.28
C ASP A 47 -7.62 -8.80 1.19
N PHE A 48 -6.79 -9.09 2.19
CA PHE A 48 -6.10 -10.38 2.24
C PHE A 48 -7.08 -11.56 2.35
N LEU A 49 -8.11 -11.43 3.20
CA LEU A 49 -9.09 -12.49 3.46
C LEU A 49 -9.98 -12.75 2.27
N ASP A 50 -10.40 -11.74 1.49
CA ASP A 50 -11.25 -11.95 0.31
C ASP A 50 -10.50 -12.70 -0.80
N GLY A 51 -9.24 -12.31 -1.08
CA GLY A 51 -8.39 -13.04 -2.02
C GLY A 51 -8.06 -14.47 -1.54
N PHE A 52 -7.92 -14.68 -0.22
CA PHE A 52 -7.73 -16.02 0.34
C PHE A 52 -9.01 -16.85 0.22
N ALA A 53 -10.17 -16.30 0.59
CA ALA A 53 -11.46 -16.96 0.51
C ALA A 53 -11.85 -17.31 -0.93
N ALA A 54 -11.60 -16.41 -1.88
CA ALA A 54 -11.86 -16.65 -3.30
C ALA A 54 -11.07 -17.86 -3.84
N ARG A 55 -9.79 -17.98 -3.43
CA ARG A 55 -8.94 -19.13 -3.80
C ARG A 55 -9.38 -20.42 -3.12
N LEU A 56 -9.69 -20.38 -1.83
CA LEU A 56 -10.09 -21.54 -1.04
C LEU A 56 -11.44 -22.13 -1.51
N MET A 57 -12.36 -21.24 -1.89
CA MET A 57 -13.70 -21.63 -2.36
C MET A 57 -13.77 -21.88 -3.86
N GLU A 58 -12.66 -21.69 -4.59
CA GLU A 58 -12.58 -21.76 -6.05
C GLU A 58 -13.64 -20.87 -6.75
N VAL A 59 -14.01 -19.76 -6.11
CA VAL A 59 -15.00 -18.80 -6.62
C VAL A 59 -14.25 -17.59 -7.20
N SER A 60 -14.06 -17.60 -8.51
CA SER A 60 -13.58 -16.42 -9.24
C SER A 60 -14.70 -15.86 -10.09
N SER A 61 -14.97 -14.56 -9.98
CA SER A 61 -15.95 -13.88 -10.81
C SER A 61 -15.40 -12.57 -11.35
N PRO A 62 -15.76 -12.16 -12.59
CA PRO A 62 -15.39 -10.86 -13.12
C PRO A 62 -15.85 -9.71 -12.22
N VAL A 63 -17.05 -9.84 -11.62
CA VAL A 63 -17.60 -8.85 -10.68
C VAL A 63 -16.73 -8.74 -9.42
N GLY A 64 -16.25 -9.86 -8.87
CA GLY A 64 -15.38 -9.86 -7.70
C GLY A 64 -14.06 -9.11 -7.97
N LYS A 65 -13.46 -9.32 -9.15
CA LYS A 65 -12.22 -8.63 -9.55
C LYS A 65 -12.41 -7.11 -9.68
N GLU A 66 -13.52 -6.67 -10.27
CA GLU A 66 -13.81 -5.25 -10.40
C GLU A 66 -14.15 -4.62 -9.04
N LEU A 67 -14.92 -5.34 -8.21
CA LEU A 67 -15.26 -4.88 -6.86
C LEU A 67 -14.02 -4.72 -5.98
N ASP A 68 -13.08 -5.66 -6.03
CA ASP A 68 -11.78 -5.61 -5.37
C ASP A 68 -10.98 -4.36 -5.79
N SER A 69 -10.90 -4.11 -7.10
CA SER A 69 -10.23 -2.91 -7.62
C SER A 69 -10.86 -1.61 -7.12
N LEU A 70 -12.20 -1.55 -7.03
CA LEU A 70 -12.92 -0.37 -6.53
C LEU A 70 -12.72 -0.19 -5.02
N ALA A 71 -12.77 -1.27 -4.24
CA ALA A 71 -12.50 -1.25 -2.81
C ALA A 71 -11.07 -0.77 -2.52
N ASP A 72 -10.11 -1.33 -3.22
CA ASP A 72 -8.70 -0.98 -3.12
C ASP A 72 -8.42 0.49 -3.47
N MET A 73 -9.18 1.05 -4.41
CA MET A 73 -9.05 2.45 -4.77
C MET A 73 -9.40 3.37 -3.60
N ILE A 74 -10.40 3.01 -2.81
CA ILE A 74 -10.78 3.76 -1.61
C ILE A 74 -9.82 3.49 -0.45
N SER A 75 -9.59 2.22 -0.14
CA SER A 75 -8.84 1.82 1.06
C SER A 75 -7.35 2.10 0.97
N PHE A 76 -6.76 1.93 -0.23
CA PHE A 76 -5.30 2.06 -0.43
C PHE A 76 -4.91 3.19 -1.40
N GLY A 77 -5.88 3.91 -1.95
CA GLY A 77 -5.67 5.12 -2.74
C GLY A 77 -6.16 6.38 -2.02
N LEU A 78 -7.46 6.47 -1.77
CA LEU A 78 -8.08 7.66 -1.20
C LEU A 78 -7.77 7.81 0.30
N ALA A 79 -7.90 6.75 1.11
CA ALA A 79 -7.68 6.83 2.55
C ALA A 79 -6.26 7.32 2.92
N PRO A 80 -5.15 6.76 2.36
CA PRO A 80 -3.82 7.28 2.66
C PRO A 80 -3.59 8.72 2.16
N ALA A 81 -4.20 9.14 1.04
CA ALA A 81 -4.14 10.51 0.57
C ALA A 81 -4.89 11.46 1.52
N SER A 82 -6.03 11.02 2.06
CA SER A 82 -6.81 11.77 3.05
C SER A 82 -6.04 11.97 4.36
N ILE A 83 -5.36 10.91 4.83
CA ILE A 83 -4.46 10.99 6.00
C ILE A 83 -3.34 11.99 5.73
N LEU A 84 -2.72 11.94 4.55
CA LEU A 84 -1.63 12.82 4.17
C LEU A 84 -2.10 14.28 4.04
N TYR A 85 -3.32 14.51 3.55
CA TYR A 85 -3.95 15.83 3.52
C TYR A 85 -4.15 16.39 4.93
N SER A 86 -4.68 15.59 5.86
CA SER A 86 -4.85 16.00 7.26
C SER A 86 -3.51 16.34 7.91
N ILE A 87 -2.45 15.56 7.65
CA ILE A 87 -1.09 15.86 8.10
C ILE A 87 -0.64 17.21 7.53
N TYR A 88 -0.84 17.46 6.23
CA TYR A 88 -0.46 18.70 5.56
C TYR A 88 -1.11 19.93 6.21
N VAL A 89 -2.43 19.87 6.44
CA VAL A 89 -3.18 20.96 7.07
C VAL A 89 -2.77 21.12 8.54
N ALA A 90 -2.65 20.03 9.30
CA ALA A 90 -2.25 20.06 10.70
C ALA A 90 -0.84 20.64 10.92
N THR A 91 0.04 20.56 9.94
CA THR A 91 1.38 21.16 9.98
C THR A 91 1.44 22.61 9.50
N GLY A 92 0.29 23.25 9.27
CA GLY A 92 0.17 24.64 8.87
C GLY A 92 0.14 24.90 7.37
N GLY A 93 -0.13 23.87 6.57
CA GLY A 93 -0.34 24.01 5.14
C GLY A 93 -1.71 24.62 4.82
N ASP A 94 -1.80 25.34 3.70
CA ASP A 94 -3.04 25.90 3.19
C ASP A 94 -3.96 24.81 2.62
N GLU A 95 -5.24 24.81 2.98
CA GLU A 95 -6.21 23.78 2.59
C GLU A 95 -6.30 23.59 1.07
N LEU A 96 -6.30 24.68 0.30
CA LEU A 96 -6.40 24.62 -1.15
C LEU A 96 -5.16 23.98 -1.77
N SER A 97 -3.96 24.39 -1.34
CA SER A 97 -2.70 23.82 -1.80
C SER A 97 -2.54 22.35 -1.39
N GLY A 98 -3.18 21.96 -0.27
CA GLY A 98 -3.21 20.58 0.21
C GLY A 98 -3.82 19.59 -0.79
N PHE A 99 -4.69 20.05 -1.71
CA PHE A 99 -5.22 19.19 -2.77
C PHE A 99 -4.13 18.54 -3.64
N ALA A 100 -2.93 19.12 -3.69
CA ALA A 100 -1.82 18.54 -4.42
C ALA A 100 -1.44 17.13 -3.94
N VAL A 101 -1.69 16.77 -2.67
CA VAL A 101 -1.39 15.41 -2.16
C VAL A 101 -2.28 14.34 -2.80
N PHE A 102 -3.45 14.70 -3.34
CA PHE A 102 -4.35 13.76 -4.02
C PHE A 102 -3.82 13.28 -5.38
N ILE A 103 -2.65 13.76 -5.84
CA ILE A 103 -1.91 13.14 -6.94
C ILE A 103 -1.68 11.65 -6.66
N LEU A 104 -1.53 11.27 -5.38
CA LEU A 104 -1.39 9.88 -4.95
C LEU A 104 -2.60 9.02 -5.36
N VAL A 105 -3.82 9.58 -5.31
CA VAL A 105 -5.07 8.91 -5.73
C VAL A 105 -5.04 8.64 -7.24
N ALA A 106 -4.67 9.67 -8.04
CA ALA A 106 -4.59 9.53 -9.49
C ALA A 106 -3.59 8.45 -9.91
N PHE A 107 -2.43 8.42 -9.29
CA PHE A 107 -1.40 7.40 -9.58
C PHE A 107 -1.76 6.01 -9.03
N SER A 108 -2.52 5.93 -7.94
CA SER A 108 -3.12 4.67 -7.48
C SER A 108 -4.11 4.11 -8.49
N ALA A 109 -4.95 4.96 -9.10
CA ALA A 109 -5.88 4.56 -10.17
C ALA A 109 -5.12 4.06 -11.41
N LEU A 110 -4.11 4.81 -11.87
CA LEU A 110 -3.27 4.40 -12.99
C LEU A 110 -2.59 3.06 -12.74
N ARG A 111 -2.09 2.84 -11.53
CA ARG A 111 -1.48 1.58 -11.14
C ARG A 111 -2.48 0.42 -11.19
N LEU A 112 -3.71 0.60 -10.70
CA LEU A 112 -4.76 -0.41 -10.75
C LEU A 112 -5.12 -0.77 -12.20
N ALA A 113 -5.36 0.24 -13.03
CA ALA A 113 -5.66 0.03 -14.44
C ALA A 113 -4.52 -0.73 -15.14
N LYS A 114 -3.26 -0.34 -14.90
CA LYS A 114 -2.10 -1.05 -15.45
C LYS A 114 -2.01 -2.49 -14.94
N PHE A 115 -2.25 -2.71 -13.63
CA PHE A 115 -2.19 -4.05 -13.03
C PHE A 115 -3.25 -4.98 -13.63
N ASN A 116 -4.45 -4.50 -13.86
CA ASN A 116 -5.55 -5.31 -14.42
C ASN A 116 -5.34 -5.69 -15.89
N LEU A 117 -4.51 -4.95 -16.62
CA LEU A 117 -4.23 -5.16 -18.05
C LEU A 117 -2.92 -5.91 -18.31
N ASP A 118 -1.96 -5.89 -17.39
CA ASP A 118 -0.61 -6.45 -17.61
C ASP A 118 -0.49 -7.86 -17.04
N GLU A 119 -0.58 -8.88 -17.90
CA GLU A 119 -0.48 -10.30 -17.55
C GLU A 119 0.87 -10.68 -16.91
N ARG A 120 1.95 -9.89 -17.14
CA ARG A 120 3.28 -10.15 -16.56
C ARG A 120 3.31 -9.97 -15.05
N GLN A 121 2.38 -9.22 -14.48
CA GLN A 121 2.29 -8.95 -13.04
C GLN A 121 1.82 -10.15 -12.21
N ALA A 122 1.41 -11.23 -12.86
CA ALA A 122 1.11 -12.50 -12.18
C ALA A 122 2.36 -13.15 -11.53
N THR A 123 3.56 -12.86 -12.03
CA THR A 123 4.82 -13.49 -11.61
C THR A 123 5.74 -12.58 -10.79
N GLU A 124 5.75 -11.27 -11.04
CA GLU A 124 6.59 -10.28 -10.34
C GLU A 124 5.79 -9.02 -10.01
N PHE A 125 5.95 -8.49 -8.80
CA PHE A 125 5.37 -7.20 -8.43
C PHE A 125 6.22 -6.07 -9.03
N ILE A 126 5.68 -5.37 -10.05
CA ILE A 126 6.32 -4.20 -10.65
C ILE A 126 5.72 -2.94 -10.02
N GLY A 127 6.57 -2.10 -9.44
CA GLY A 127 6.18 -0.91 -8.69
C GLY A 127 5.76 -1.19 -7.25
N LEU A 128 5.66 -0.14 -6.44
CA LEU A 128 5.31 -0.24 -5.01
C LEU A 128 3.91 -0.86 -4.82
N PRO A 129 3.74 -1.89 -3.97
CA PRO A 129 2.42 -2.42 -3.64
C PRO A 129 1.55 -1.36 -2.96
N LYS A 130 0.27 -1.23 -3.38
CA LYS A 130 -0.68 -0.26 -2.80
C LYS A 130 -0.86 -0.41 -1.29
N PRO A 131 -1.07 -1.64 -0.74
CA PRO A 131 -1.17 -1.79 0.69
C PRO A 131 0.07 -1.29 1.45
N ALA A 132 1.28 -1.47 0.89
CA ALA A 132 2.50 -0.95 1.52
C ALA A 132 2.53 0.59 1.52
N CYS A 133 2.13 1.23 0.41
CA CYS A 133 1.99 2.68 0.34
C CYS A 133 0.97 3.21 1.37
N ALA A 134 -0.20 2.58 1.44
CA ALA A 134 -1.26 2.96 2.37
C ALA A 134 -0.83 2.79 3.84
N MET A 135 -0.21 1.67 4.18
CA MET A 135 0.30 1.41 5.52
C MET A 135 1.43 2.37 5.92
N PHE A 136 2.25 2.81 4.97
CA PHE A 136 3.27 3.84 5.22
C PHE A 136 2.61 5.14 5.69
N PHE A 137 1.71 5.71 4.91
CA PHE A 137 1.07 6.99 5.25
C PHE A 137 0.15 6.87 6.47
N ALA A 138 -0.56 5.76 6.62
CA ALA A 138 -1.39 5.50 7.79
C ALA A 138 -0.56 5.44 9.07
N SER A 139 0.58 4.74 9.06
CA SER A 139 1.48 4.65 10.22
C SER A 139 2.20 5.97 10.51
N VAL A 140 2.53 6.77 9.50
CA VAL A 140 3.05 8.14 9.69
C VAL A 140 1.98 9.01 10.36
N GLY A 141 0.73 8.95 9.91
CA GLY A 141 -0.39 9.65 10.53
C GLY A 141 -0.56 9.29 12.02
N TYR A 142 -0.54 7.98 12.31
CA TYR A 142 -0.59 7.46 13.68
C TYR A 142 0.52 8.04 14.57
N ILE A 143 1.77 8.07 14.07
CA ILE A 143 2.91 8.61 14.82
C ILE A 143 2.77 10.11 15.05
N MET A 144 2.34 10.87 14.05
CA MET A 144 2.19 12.31 14.13
C MET A 144 1.07 12.72 15.10
N GLN A 145 -0.02 11.96 15.12
CA GLN A 145 -1.11 12.17 16.10
C GLN A 145 -0.60 12.04 17.55
N GLN A 146 0.28 11.06 17.81
CA GLN A 146 0.77 10.80 19.17
C GLN A 146 1.91 11.71 19.62
N ASN A 147 2.75 12.19 18.70
CA ASN A 147 4.01 12.84 19.06
C ASN A 147 4.10 14.32 18.65
N ALA A 148 3.05 14.93 18.10
CA ALA A 148 3.05 16.31 17.59
C ALA A 148 4.34 16.63 16.78
N ALA A 149 4.78 15.71 15.94
CA ALA A 149 6.02 15.84 15.20
C ALA A 149 5.92 16.99 14.19
N ALA A 150 6.77 17.98 14.32
CA ALA A 150 6.83 19.10 13.41
C ALA A 150 7.55 18.70 12.11
N ALA A 151 6.79 18.40 11.08
CA ALA A 151 7.31 18.30 9.72
C ALA A 151 6.82 19.51 8.91
N PRO A 152 7.62 20.07 7.99
CA PRO A 152 7.12 21.14 7.13
C PRO A 152 6.00 20.61 6.23
N PRO A 153 4.92 21.41 5.97
CA PRO A 153 3.79 20.95 5.13
C PRO A 153 4.25 20.43 3.76
N VAL A 154 5.24 21.06 3.17
CA VAL A 154 5.82 20.69 1.88
C VAL A 154 6.30 19.24 1.85
N ALA A 155 6.69 18.67 2.99
CA ALA A 155 7.12 17.27 3.06
C ALA A 155 5.99 16.29 2.67
N ALA A 156 4.74 16.61 3.00
CA ALA A 156 3.58 15.79 2.61
C ALA A 156 3.38 15.80 1.08
N ILE A 157 3.51 16.96 0.44
CA ILE A 157 3.41 17.07 -1.04
C ILE A 157 4.57 16.31 -1.70
N VAL A 158 5.80 16.50 -1.23
CA VAL A 158 6.96 15.79 -1.77
C VAL A 158 6.79 14.27 -1.61
N ALA A 159 6.35 13.82 -0.43
CA ALA A 159 6.10 12.41 -0.17
C ALA A 159 5.01 11.85 -1.11
N SER A 160 3.90 12.58 -1.32
CA SER A 160 2.83 12.14 -2.23
C SER A 160 3.36 11.97 -3.65
N VAL A 161 4.17 12.89 -4.17
CA VAL A 161 4.77 12.80 -5.51
C VAL A 161 5.74 11.61 -5.60
N VAL A 162 6.65 11.47 -4.63
CA VAL A 162 7.63 10.37 -4.63
C VAL A 162 6.94 9.01 -4.60
N PHE A 163 5.96 8.82 -3.71
CA PHE A 163 5.23 7.55 -3.63
C PHE A 163 4.35 7.31 -4.86
N SER A 164 3.77 8.35 -5.45
CA SER A 164 3.04 8.26 -6.72
C SER A 164 3.92 7.73 -7.84
N LEU A 165 5.14 8.25 -7.97
CA LEU A 165 6.10 7.77 -8.95
C LEU A 165 6.56 6.33 -8.66
N LEU A 166 6.74 5.97 -7.38
CA LEU A 166 7.07 4.60 -6.98
C LEU A 166 5.96 3.60 -7.30
N LEU A 167 4.69 3.99 -7.18
CA LEU A 167 3.53 3.14 -7.51
C LEU A 167 3.57 2.67 -8.97
N ILE A 168 3.91 3.54 -9.92
CA ILE A 168 3.94 3.24 -11.36
C ILE A 168 5.33 2.87 -11.90
N SER A 169 6.36 2.92 -11.04
CA SER A 169 7.75 2.68 -11.42
C SER A 169 7.93 1.27 -12.02
N PRO A 170 8.88 1.09 -12.96
CA PRO A 170 9.20 -0.23 -13.51
C PRO A 170 10.11 -1.05 -12.58
N ILE A 171 10.29 -0.64 -11.33
CA ILE A 171 11.17 -1.30 -10.37
C ILE A 171 10.50 -2.57 -9.86
N PRO A 172 11.07 -3.76 -10.08
CA PRO A 172 10.54 -5.00 -9.51
C PRO A 172 10.78 -4.97 -8.00
N MET A 173 9.69 -4.93 -7.25
CA MET A 173 9.74 -5.05 -5.80
C MET A 173 9.95 -6.51 -5.41
N PHE A 174 10.82 -6.79 -4.43
CA PHE A 174 11.03 -8.17 -4.06
C PHE A 174 9.78 -8.76 -3.39
N ALA A 175 9.32 -9.89 -3.92
CA ALA A 175 8.14 -10.54 -3.40
C ALA A 175 8.49 -11.30 -2.11
N LEU A 176 7.69 -11.11 -1.05
CA LEU A 176 7.75 -11.93 0.16
C LEU A 176 7.12 -13.32 -0.03
N LYS A 177 6.76 -13.66 -1.29
CA LYS A 177 6.17 -14.94 -1.66
C LYS A 177 7.27 -16.00 -1.75
N PHE A 178 7.16 -17.04 -0.94
CA PHE A 178 8.07 -18.19 -0.96
C PHE A 178 7.66 -19.17 -2.07
N LYS A 179 8.60 -19.55 -2.92
CA LYS A 179 8.43 -20.67 -3.89
C LYS A 179 8.75 -22.02 -3.24
N HIS A 180 9.68 -22.04 -2.30
CA HIS A 180 10.09 -23.14 -1.43
C HIS A 180 10.51 -22.57 -0.09
N PHE A 181 10.49 -23.37 0.97
CA PHE A 181 10.80 -22.93 2.33
C PHE A 181 12.28 -23.12 2.74
N ASP A 182 13.13 -23.59 1.81
CA ASP A 182 14.57 -23.72 2.09
C ASP A 182 15.19 -22.35 2.32
N PHE A 183 16.20 -22.30 3.21
CA PHE A 183 16.92 -21.07 3.50
C PHE A 183 17.72 -20.59 2.28
N ALA A 184 18.36 -21.53 1.55
CA ALA A 184 19.10 -21.22 0.34
C ALA A 184 18.21 -20.58 -0.74
N GLY A 185 18.56 -19.38 -1.17
CA GLY A 185 17.79 -18.58 -2.13
C GLY A 185 16.63 -17.75 -1.55
N ASN A 186 16.36 -17.89 -0.24
CA ASN A 186 15.39 -17.08 0.50
C ASN A 186 16.03 -16.24 1.63
N GLU A 187 17.38 -16.19 1.71
CA GLU A 187 18.13 -15.56 2.79
C GLU A 187 17.64 -14.13 3.06
N LEU A 188 17.52 -13.32 2.02
CA LEU A 188 17.05 -11.93 2.12
C LEU A 188 15.63 -11.85 2.70
N ARG A 189 14.73 -12.78 2.31
CA ARG A 189 13.36 -12.80 2.81
C ARG A 189 13.30 -13.12 4.29
N TYR A 190 14.05 -14.15 4.72
CA TYR A 190 14.12 -14.53 6.13
C TYR A 190 14.75 -13.45 6.99
N ILE A 191 15.87 -12.85 6.54
CA ILE A 191 16.52 -11.74 7.25
C ILE A 191 15.58 -10.54 7.35
N PHE A 192 14.94 -10.14 6.24
CA PHE A 192 14.02 -9.01 6.25
C PHE A 192 12.82 -9.25 7.16
N LEU A 193 12.19 -10.44 7.10
CA LEU A 193 11.07 -10.81 7.97
C LEU A 193 11.48 -10.87 9.43
N GLY A 194 12.64 -11.47 9.74
CA GLY A 194 13.17 -11.55 11.11
C GLY A 194 13.41 -10.16 11.71
N ILE A 195 14.09 -9.28 10.97
CA ILE A 195 14.32 -7.89 11.41
C ILE A 195 12.97 -7.15 11.56
N SER A 196 12.05 -7.32 10.61
CA SER A 196 10.74 -6.67 10.68
C SER A 196 9.93 -7.12 11.91
N LEU A 197 9.94 -8.41 12.24
CA LEU A 197 9.27 -8.95 13.43
C LEU A 197 9.89 -8.41 14.73
N VAL A 198 11.21 -8.34 14.81
CA VAL A 198 11.91 -7.76 15.98
C VAL A 198 11.56 -6.29 16.13
N LEU A 199 11.58 -5.50 15.03
CA LEU A 199 11.22 -4.09 15.06
C LEU A 199 9.76 -3.88 15.46
N LEU A 200 8.83 -4.68 14.93
CA LEU A 200 7.41 -4.64 15.32
C LEU A 200 7.19 -5.01 16.79
N GLY A 201 7.94 -5.99 17.30
CA GLY A 201 7.88 -6.35 18.72
C GLY A 201 8.37 -5.26 19.65
N LEU A 202 9.44 -4.53 19.27
CA LEU A 202 10.04 -3.47 20.09
C LEU A 202 9.32 -2.12 19.94
N TYR A 203 8.93 -1.73 18.72
CA TYR A 203 8.42 -0.39 18.42
C TYR A 203 6.97 -0.38 17.96
N GLN A 204 6.32 -1.55 17.89
CA GLN A 204 4.93 -1.70 17.49
C GLN A 204 4.62 -0.96 16.15
N VAL A 205 3.50 -0.22 16.08
CA VAL A 205 3.09 0.54 14.88
C VAL A 205 4.16 1.51 14.40
N ARG A 206 4.96 2.07 15.31
CA ARG A 206 6.01 3.04 14.99
C ARG A 206 7.14 2.45 14.13
N ALA A 207 7.29 1.14 14.08
CA ALA A 207 8.25 0.45 13.21
C ALA A 207 7.83 0.43 11.73
N LEU A 208 6.51 0.47 11.44
CA LEU A 208 5.98 0.26 10.09
C LEU A 208 6.55 1.18 9.02
N PRO A 209 6.66 2.52 9.22
CA PRO A 209 7.22 3.38 8.18
C PRO A 209 8.67 3.00 7.85
N PHE A 210 9.47 2.66 8.86
CA PHE A 210 10.88 2.29 8.68
C PHE A 210 11.02 0.95 7.97
N ILE A 211 10.17 -0.02 8.29
CA ILE A 211 10.13 -1.33 7.62
C ILE A 211 9.78 -1.14 6.14
N ILE A 212 8.79 -0.30 5.82
CA ILE A 212 8.37 -0.05 4.45
C ILE A 212 9.45 0.70 3.67
N LEU A 213 10.11 1.70 4.27
CA LEU A 213 11.24 2.38 3.65
C LEU A 213 12.41 1.43 3.40
N ALA A 214 12.73 0.56 4.36
CA ALA A 214 13.75 -0.48 4.18
C ALA A 214 13.38 -1.45 3.04
N TYR A 215 12.12 -1.86 2.95
CA TYR A 215 11.59 -2.68 1.84
C TYR A 215 11.81 -2.01 0.48
N ILE A 216 11.45 -0.72 0.36
CA ILE A 216 11.64 0.07 -0.85
C ILE A 216 13.12 0.17 -1.20
N LEU A 217 13.97 0.53 -0.23
CA LEU A 217 15.40 0.70 -0.43
C LEU A 217 16.06 -0.60 -0.90
N VAL A 218 15.80 -1.71 -0.22
CA VAL A 218 16.34 -3.03 -0.58
C VAL A 218 15.89 -3.44 -1.99
N SER A 219 14.64 -3.16 -2.36
CA SER A 219 14.12 -3.45 -3.70
C SER A 219 14.84 -2.63 -4.78
N ILE A 220 15.05 -1.33 -4.54
CA ILE A 220 15.77 -0.44 -5.46
C ILE A 220 17.23 -0.89 -5.60
N VAL A 221 17.93 -1.15 -4.51
CA VAL A 221 19.35 -1.61 -4.53
C VAL A 221 19.47 -2.91 -5.32
N ARG A 222 18.57 -3.87 -5.09
CA ARG A 222 18.52 -5.13 -5.84
C ARG A 222 18.33 -4.91 -7.34
N PHE A 223 17.43 -4.03 -7.71
CA PHE A 223 17.19 -3.68 -9.11
C PHE A 223 18.43 -3.10 -9.77
N LEU A 224 19.11 -2.14 -9.11
CA LEU A 224 20.32 -1.51 -9.63
C LEU A 224 21.47 -2.51 -9.80
N ILE A 225 21.68 -3.42 -8.84
CA ILE A 225 22.70 -4.47 -8.91
C ILE A 225 22.43 -5.43 -10.09
N ARG A 226 21.17 -5.84 -10.28
CA ARG A 226 20.80 -6.73 -11.39
C ARG A 226 20.99 -6.05 -12.75
N ARG A 227 20.63 -4.75 -12.87
CA ARG A 227 20.80 -3.99 -14.10
C ARG A 227 22.27 -3.78 -14.47
N GLY A 228 23.15 -3.62 -13.48
CA GLY A 228 24.60 -3.49 -13.69
C GLY A 228 25.28 -4.81 -14.12
N LYS A 229 24.64 -5.98 -13.85
CA LYS A 229 25.16 -7.31 -14.24
C LYS A 229 24.64 -7.82 -15.59
N SER A 230 23.67 -7.12 -16.20
CA SER A 230 23.21 -7.47 -17.56
C SER A 230 24.28 -7.06 -18.55
N PRO A 231 24.85 -7.97 -19.40
CA PRO A 231 25.83 -7.60 -20.39
C PRO A 231 25.19 -6.60 -21.34
N LYS A 232 25.89 -5.47 -21.59
CA LYS A 232 25.57 -4.56 -22.69
C LYS A 232 25.62 -5.39 -23.97
N ILE A 233 24.45 -5.74 -24.52
CA ILE A 233 24.38 -6.24 -25.90
C ILE A 233 24.86 -5.04 -26.74
N SER A 234 26.10 -5.15 -27.21
CA SER A 234 26.66 -4.25 -28.24
C SER A 234 25.77 -4.32 -29.47
N ALA A 235 25.24 -3.16 -29.83
CA ALA A 235 24.56 -2.96 -31.11
C ALA A 235 25.50 -3.17 -32.29
#